data_fc0fecd0cb8f6755e0aeb64d8e176057
#
_entry.id   fc0fecd0cb8f6755e0aeb64d8e176057
#
_cell.length_a   1.000
_cell.length_b   1.000
_cell.length_c   1.000
_cell.angle_alpha   90.00
_cell.angle_beta   90.00
_cell.angle_gamma   90.00
#
_symmetry.space_group_name_H-M   'P 1'
#
loop_
_entity.id
_entity.type
_entity.pdbx_description
1 polymer ?
#
loop_
_entity_poly.entity_id
_entity_poly.type
_entity_poly.pdbx_seq_one_letter_code
_entity_poly.pdbx_strand_id
1 'polypeptide(L)'
;MKKLTLAFCVLTLGSSTVYAATSTHLTGDAMAGKAKSGLCGTCHGADGNSANSLWPHLAGQHASYIVQQLKGFQSEARTEPSMSPMAAPLTEQDMFDLAAYFESQAPKIGTASQESLELGENIYRGGNQETRVSACISCHGPKGKGNPAAKYPKISGQHADYALKQLQDYKSGVRKPEDNAAMMRDIVVKMSDDEMKAVTNYMQGLY
;
A
#
# COMPACT_ATOMS: atom_id res chain seq x y z
N MET A 1 82.55 -24.83 -5.49
CA MET A 1 81.53 -25.47 -4.67
C MET A 1 80.47 -24.42 -4.41
N LYS A 2 79.33 -24.43 -5.16
CA LYS A 2 78.24 -23.46 -5.04
C LYS A 2 77.15 -24.09 -4.12
N LYS A 3 76.92 -23.48 -3.01
CA LYS A 3 75.83 -23.89 -2.08
C LYS A 3 74.48 -23.37 -2.61
N LEU A 4 73.58 -24.30 -2.90
CA LEU A 4 72.20 -24.02 -3.33
C LEU A 4 71.32 -23.95 -2.08
N THR A 5 70.78 -22.76 -1.77
CA THR A 5 69.86 -22.56 -0.63
C THR A 5 68.44 -22.68 -1.17
N LEU A 6 67.71 -23.74 -0.73
CA LEU A 6 66.30 -23.92 -1.00
C LEU A 6 65.49 -23.03 -0.05
N ALA A 7 64.74 -22.08 -0.60
CA ALA A 7 63.74 -21.32 0.18
C ALA A 7 62.44 -22.09 0.20
N PHE A 8 61.97 -22.48 1.39
CA PHE A 8 60.65 -23.09 1.60
C PHE A 8 59.57 -22.00 1.73
N CYS A 9 58.72 -21.90 0.74
CA CYS A 9 57.57 -20.98 0.78
C CYS A 9 56.39 -21.68 1.47
N VAL A 10 56.10 -21.29 2.69
CA VAL A 10 54.91 -21.83 3.42
C VAL A 10 53.69 -21.05 2.97
N LEU A 11 52.80 -21.68 2.17
CA LEU A 11 51.49 -21.16 1.86
C LEU A 11 50.56 -21.34 3.04
N THR A 12 50.21 -20.27 3.75
CA THR A 12 49.16 -20.27 4.76
C THR A 12 47.79 -20.12 4.03
N LEU A 13 46.99 -21.20 4.01
CA LEU A 13 45.62 -21.18 3.57
C LEU A 13 44.77 -20.47 4.67
N GLY A 14 44.47 -19.20 4.45
CA GLY A 14 43.52 -18.47 5.25
C GLY A 14 42.11 -18.96 4.98
N SER A 15 41.50 -19.66 5.97
CA SER A 15 40.08 -20.03 5.92
C SER A 15 39.21 -18.78 6.08
N SER A 16 38.70 -18.28 4.98
CA SER A 16 37.69 -17.22 4.98
C SER A 16 36.34 -17.82 5.38
N THR A 17 35.91 -17.60 6.64
CA THR A 17 34.53 -17.91 7.05
C THR A 17 33.58 -16.93 6.38
N VAL A 18 32.87 -17.40 5.36
CA VAL A 18 31.75 -16.67 4.75
C VAL A 18 30.58 -16.73 5.74
N TYR A 19 30.32 -15.62 6.44
CA TYR A 19 29.09 -15.45 7.19
C TYR A 19 27.94 -15.30 6.17
N ALA A 20 27.16 -16.34 5.97
CA ALA A 20 25.89 -16.24 5.27
C ALA A 20 24.97 -15.37 6.13
N ALA A 21 24.72 -14.14 5.71
CA ALA A 21 23.66 -13.32 6.26
C ALA A 21 22.32 -14.02 5.93
N THR A 22 21.74 -14.71 6.90
CA THR A 22 20.36 -15.18 6.81
C THR A 22 19.47 -13.95 6.77
N SER A 23 19.00 -13.58 5.60
CA SER A 23 17.92 -12.62 5.46
C SER A 23 16.68 -13.28 6.06
N THR A 24 16.35 -12.95 7.31
CA THR A 24 15.08 -13.33 7.91
C THR A 24 13.98 -12.57 7.17
N HIS A 25 13.29 -13.26 6.29
CA HIS A 25 12.12 -12.72 5.64
C HIS A 25 11.04 -12.57 6.71
N LEU A 26 10.75 -11.33 7.11
CA LEU A 26 9.73 -11.05 8.11
C LEU A 26 8.35 -11.45 7.56
N THR A 27 7.64 -12.28 8.33
CA THR A 27 6.26 -12.67 8.08
C THR A 27 5.39 -12.11 9.19
N GLY A 28 4.17 -11.66 8.85
CA GLY A 28 3.24 -11.13 9.83
C GLY A 28 2.44 -12.24 10.52
N ASP A 29 2.22 -12.06 11.82
CA ASP A 29 1.30 -12.87 12.63
C ASP A 29 0.01 -12.10 12.90
N ALA A 30 -1.11 -12.57 12.37
CA ALA A 30 -2.41 -11.93 12.52
C ALA A 30 -2.91 -11.89 13.98
N MET A 31 -2.54 -12.87 14.82
CA MET A 31 -2.90 -12.85 16.23
C MET A 31 -2.10 -11.79 17.02
N ALA A 32 -0.81 -11.69 16.75
CA ALA A 32 0.03 -10.63 17.29
C ALA A 32 -0.45 -9.25 16.80
N GLY A 33 -0.82 -9.14 15.52
CA GLY A 33 -1.40 -7.93 14.93
C GLY A 33 -2.71 -7.53 15.60
N LYS A 34 -3.61 -8.47 15.86
CA LYS A 34 -4.84 -8.22 16.61
C LYS A 34 -4.56 -7.66 18.00
N ALA A 35 -3.61 -8.22 18.72
CA ALA A 35 -3.24 -7.75 20.06
C ALA A 35 -2.73 -6.30 20.05
N LYS A 36 -2.10 -5.86 18.94
CA LYS A 36 -1.53 -4.52 18.76
C LYS A 36 -2.51 -3.51 18.12
N SER A 37 -3.60 -3.98 17.50
CA SER A 37 -4.50 -3.15 16.67
C SER A 37 -5.43 -2.21 17.45
N GLY A 38 -5.46 -2.28 18.79
CA GLY A 38 -6.42 -1.53 19.61
C GLY A 38 -6.46 -0.03 19.32
N LEU A 39 -5.29 0.61 19.25
CA LEU A 39 -5.19 2.04 18.93
C LEU A 39 -5.64 2.34 17.49
N CYS A 40 -5.29 1.50 16.53
CA CYS A 40 -5.71 1.63 15.13
C CYS A 40 -7.23 1.54 15.00
N GLY A 41 -7.84 0.64 15.79
CA GLY A 41 -9.28 0.38 15.80
C GLY A 41 -10.12 1.57 16.22
N THR A 42 -9.58 2.54 16.96
CA THR A 42 -10.31 3.75 17.37
C THR A 42 -10.77 4.59 16.17
N CYS A 43 -10.01 4.58 15.08
CA CYS A 43 -10.33 5.30 13.86
C CYS A 43 -10.77 4.36 12.73
N HIS A 44 -10.08 3.23 12.56
CA HIS A 44 -10.31 2.32 11.45
C HIS A 44 -11.34 1.22 11.74
N GLY A 45 -11.92 1.20 12.94
CA GLY A 45 -12.79 0.10 13.40
C GLY A 45 -11.97 -1.09 13.90
N ALA A 46 -12.49 -1.82 14.90
CA ALA A 46 -11.80 -2.94 15.52
C ALA A 46 -11.44 -4.05 14.52
N ASP A 47 -12.28 -4.22 13.50
CA ASP A 47 -12.11 -5.16 12.38
C ASP A 47 -11.53 -4.50 11.12
N GLY A 48 -11.08 -3.27 11.20
CA GLY A 48 -10.57 -2.52 10.04
C GLY A 48 -11.65 -1.95 9.12
N ASN A 49 -12.94 -1.99 9.52
CA ASN A 49 -14.03 -1.36 8.78
C ASN A 49 -14.41 -0.03 9.45
N SER A 50 -13.84 1.06 9.01
CA SER A 50 -14.08 2.40 9.53
C SER A 50 -15.55 2.81 9.40
N ALA A 51 -16.11 3.43 10.44
CA ALA A 51 -17.43 4.06 10.38
C ALA A 51 -17.38 5.49 9.84
N ASN A 52 -16.18 6.10 9.76
CA ASN A 52 -16.01 7.47 9.27
C ASN A 52 -15.50 7.42 7.82
N SER A 53 -16.22 8.09 6.92
CA SER A 53 -15.92 8.10 5.49
C SER A 53 -14.58 8.76 5.12
N LEU A 54 -14.00 9.56 6.01
CA LEU A 54 -12.69 10.18 5.81
C LEU A 54 -11.53 9.27 6.23
N TRP A 55 -11.79 8.20 6.98
CA TRP A 55 -10.79 7.23 7.40
C TRP A 55 -10.92 5.93 6.61
N PRO A 56 -9.83 5.35 6.12
CA PRO A 56 -9.93 4.21 5.23
C PRO A 56 -10.37 2.94 5.94
N HIS A 57 -11.11 2.09 5.21
CA HIS A 57 -11.17 0.69 5.51
C HIS A 57 -9.79 0.05 5.34
N LEU A 58 -9.36 -0.72 6.33
CA LEU A 58 -8.16 -1.54 6.31
C LEU A 58 -8.49 -3.03 6.09
N ALA A 59 -9.74 -3.43 6.39
CA ALA A 59 -10.22 -4.80 6.26
C ALA A 59 -10.03 -5.34 4.82
N GLY A 60 -9.35 -6.49 4.71
CA GLY A 60 -9.07 -7.14 3.43
C GLY A 60 -8.13 -6.36 2.51
N GLN A 61 -7.43 -5.33 3.01
CA GLN A 61 -6.38 -4.68 2.27
C GLN A 61 -5.11 -5.54 2.26
N HIS A 62 -4.39 -5.55 1.16
CA HIS A 62 -3.16 -6.33 1.04
C HIS A 62 -2.12 -5.96 2.09
N ALA A 63 -1.57 -6.97 2.78
CA ALA A 63 -0.54 -6.76 3.81
C ALA A 63 0.66 -6.00 3.25
N SER A 64 1.10 -6.33 2.03
CA SER A 64 2.21 -5.64 1.36
C SER A 64 1.96 -4.13 1.19
N TYR A 65 0.71 -3.74 0.89
CA TYR A 65 0.32 -2.35 0.77
C TYR A 65 0.24 -1.65 2.14
N ILE A 66 -0.34 -2.31 3.15
CA ILE A 66 -0.40 -1.74 4.51
C ILE A 66 1.01 -1.48 5.05
N VAL A 67 1.92 -2.45 4.95
CA VAL A 67 3.33 -2.27 5.37
C VAL A 67 3.98 -1.11 4.63
N GLN A 68 3.78 -1.02 3.31
CA GLN A 68 4.32 0.10 2.53
C GLN A 68 3.81 1.45 3.03
N GLN A 69 2.51 1.55 3.32
CA GLN A 69 1.94 2.81 3.80
C GLN A 69 2.43 3.18 5.21
N LEU A 70 2.53 2.21 6.13
CA LEU A 70 3.07 2.45 7.47
C LEU A 70 4.54 2.90 7.42
N LYS A 71 5.36 2.26 6.57
CA LYS A 71 6.74 2.70 6.32
C LYS A 71 6.80 4.11 5.73
N GLY A 72 5.89 4.43 4.81
CA GLY A 72 5.79 5.77 4.23
C GLY A 72 5.44 6.84 5.25
N PHE A 73 4.51 6.58 6.17
CA PHE A 73 4.19 7.50 7.26
C PHE A 73 5.35 7.64 8.27
N GLN A 74 6.06 6.55 8.56
CA GLN A 74 7.19 6.55 9.47
C GLN A 74 8.40 7.34 8.91
N SER A 75 8.65 7.22 7.60
CA SER A 75 9.74 7.90 6.90
C SER A 75 9.39 9.32 6.44
N GLU A 76 8.13 9.77 6.68
CA GLU A 76 7.58 11.04 6.19
C GLU A 76 7.54 11.16 4.65
N ALA A 77 7.80 10.08 3.92
CA ALA A 77 7.60 10.02 2.48
C ALA A 77 6.11 10.16 2.13
N ARG A 78 5.21 9.64 2.99
CA ARG A 78 3.79 9.97 3.01
C ARG A 78 3.45 10.69 4.30
N THR A 79 2.96 11.92 4.22
CA THR A 79 2.60 12.72 5.38
C THR A 79 1.09 12.74 5.58
N GLU A 80 0.64 12.44 6.78
CA GLU A 80 -0.73 12.62 7.26
C GLU A 80 -0.66 12.94 8.76
N PRO A 81 -1.15 14.11 9.20
CA PRO A 81 -0.97 14.55 10.59
C PRO A 81 -1.45 13.58 11.66
N SER A 82 -2.49 12.77 11.36
CA SER A 82 -3.00 11.76 12.29
C SER A 82 -2.24 10.44 12.21
N MET A 83 -1.71 10.06 11.03
CA MET A 83 -1.10 8.74 10.84
C MET A 83 0.42 8.72 11.10
N SER A 84 1.13 9.81 10.79
CA SER A 84 2.59 9.85 11.02
C SER A 84 2.97 9.59 12.48
N PRO A 85 2.32 10.20 13.50
CA PRO A 85 2.58 9.88 14.91
C PRO A 85 2.22 8.44 15.29
N MET A 86 1.21 7.86 14.63
CA MET A 86 0.78 6.47 14.89
C MET A 86 1.78 5.45 14.34
N ALA A 87 2.38 5.74 13.19
CA ALA A 87 3.36 4.86 12.56
C ALA A 87 4.78 4.99 13.17
N ALA A 88 5.12 6.17 13.71
CA ALA A 88 6.47 6.47 14.21
C ALA A 88 7.02 5.43 15.22
N PRO A 89 6.26 4.94 16.23
CA PRO A 89 6.77 4.00 17.23
C PRO A 89 6.79 2.53 16.76
N LEU A 90 6.21 2.20 15.58
CA LEU A 90 6.07 0.82 15.14
C LEU A 90 7.42 0.23 14.72
N THR A 91 7.72 -0.96 15.21
CA THR A 91 8.81 -1.77 14.67
C THR A 91 8.40 -2.34 13.30
N GLU A 92 9.35 -2.80 12.53
CA GLU A 92 9.05 -3.44 11.26
C GLU A 92 8.16 -4.68 11.44
N GLN A 93 8.42 -5.50 12.48
CA GLN A 93 7.58 -6.65 12.81
C GLN A 93 6.16 -6.25 13.18
N ASP A 94 5.97 -5.14 13.94
CA ASP A 94 4.64 -4.64 14.26
C ASP A 94 3.84 -4.28 13.00
N MET A 95 4.51 -3.68 12.00
CA MET A 95 3.87 -3.35 10.73
C MET A 95 3.43 -4.60 9.96
N PHE A 96 4.24 -5.66 9.95
CA PHE A 96 3.88 -6.94 9.33
C PHE A 96 2.73 -7.63 10.07
N ASP A 97 2.75 -7.65 11.40
CA ASP A 97 1.70 -8.27 12.22
C ASP A 97 0.36 -7.55 12.04
N LEU A 98 0.35 -6.22 12.15
CA LEU A 98 -0.84 -5.39 11.92
C LEU A 98 -1.39 -5.57 10.51
N ALA A 99 -0.51 -5.62 9.51
CA ALA A 99 -0.89 -5.83 8.13
C ALA A 99 -1.54 -7.20 7.91
N ALA A 100 -0.97 -8.27 8.47
CA ALA A 100 -1.54 -9.62 8.41
C ALA A 100 -2.93 -9.67 9.09
N TYR A 101 -3.09 -8.98 10.22
CA TYR A 101 -4.38 -8.89 10.90
C TYR A 101 -5.44 -8.22 10.02
N PHE A 102 -5.19 -7.03 9.52
CA PHE A 102 -6.18 -6.30 8.73
C PHE A 102 -6.46 -6.95 7.36
N GLU A 103 -5.46 -7.57 6.73
CA GLU A 103 -5.68 -8.36 5.52
C GLU A 103 -6.63 -9.52 5.74
N SER A 104 -6.57 -10.18 6.90
CA SER A 104 -7.43 -11.31 7.25
C SER A 104 -8.89 -10.93 7.55
N GLN A 105 -9.19 -9.63 7.72
CA GLN A 105 -10.53 -9.18 8.09
C GLN A 105 -11.46 -9.12 6.86
N ALA A 106 -12.74 -9.44 7.08
CA ALA A 106 -13.76 -9.34 6.06
C ALA A 106 -14.10 -7.88 5.74
N PRO A 107 -13.91 -7.39 4.50
CA PRO A 107 -14.23 -6.04 4.15
C PRO A 107 -15.75 -5.82 4.03
N LYS A 108 -16.25 -4.69 4.54
CA LYS A 108 -17.58 -4.19 4.22
C LYS A 108 -17.52 -3.49 2.85
N ILE A 109 -18.62 -3.62 2.11
CA ILE A 109 -18.79 -2.96 0.81
C ILE A 109 -19.92 -1.96 0.98
N GLY A 110 -19.67 -0.72 0.57
CA GLY A 110 -20.67 0.33 0.58
C GLY A 110 -21.64 0.24 -0.61
N THR A 111 -22.47 1.26 -0.74
CA THR A 111 -23.37 1.41 -1.87
C THR A 111 -22.96 2.63 -2.68
N ALA A 112 -22.82 2.48 -3.99
CA ALA A 112 -22.61 3.61 -4.89
C ALA A 112 -23.91 4.40 -5.08
N SER A 113 -23.81 5.73 -5.14
CA SER A 113 -24.92 6.58 -5.56
C SER A 113 -25.18 6.42 -7.05
N GLN A 114 -26.45 6.47 -7.46
CA GLN A 114 -26.84 6.38 -8.88
C GLN A 114 -26.45 7.60 -9.69
N GLU A 115 -26.31 8.77 -9.05
CA GLU A 115 -26.12 10.07 -9.69
C GLU A 115 -24.91 10.12 -10.65
N SER A 116 -23.81 9.45 -10.30
CA SER A 116 -22.58 9.46 -11.11
C SER A 116 -22.08 8.05 -11.43
N LEU A 117 -22.94 7.04 -11.27
CA LEU A 117 -22.54 5.63 -11.38
C LEU A 117 -22.00 5.29 -12.77
N GLU A 118 -22.71 5.70 -13.82
CA GLU A 118 -22.33 5.42 -15.20
C GLU A 118 -21.00 6.08 -15.57
N LEU A 119 -20.80 7.35 -15.22
CA LEU A 119 -19.52 8.04 -15.45
C LEU A 119 -18.39 7.32 -14.70
N GLY A 120 -18.62 6.97 -13.43
CA GLY A 120 -17.64 6.28 -12.62
C GLY A 120 -17.25 4.91 -13.19
N GLU A 121 -18.23 4.13 -13.67
CA GLU A 121 -17.99 2.86 -14.33
C GLU A 121 -17.19 3.03 -15.63
N ASN A 122 -17.57 4.00 -16.46
CA ASN A 122 -16.89 4.28 -17.72
C ASN A 122 -15.42 4.66 -17.48
N ILE A 123 -15.13 5.54 -16.52
CA ILE A 123 -13.76 5.91 -16.17
C ILE A 123 -13.00 4.69 -15.58
N TYR A 124 -13.64 3.92 -14.71
CA TYR A 124 -13.00 2.76 -14.11
C TYR A 124 -12.58 1.71 -15.14
N ARG A 125 -13.50 1.39 -16.09
CA ARG A 125 -13.32 0.31 -17.06
C ARG A 125 -12.64 0.76 -18.35
N GLY A 126 -12.91 1.97 -18.82
CA GLY A 126 -12.47 2.49 -20.12
C GLY A 126 -11.42 3.61 -20.04
N GLY A 127 -11.35 4.29 -18.89
CA GLY A 127 -10.58 5.54 -18.79
C GLY A 127 -11.25 6.68 -19.57
N ASN A 128 -10.46 7.68 -19.95
CA ASN A 128 -10.88 8.76 -20.83
C ASN A 128 -9.82 8.97 -21.92
N GLN A 129 -10.16 8.66 -23.16
CA GLN A 129 -9.22 8.74 -24.28
C GLN A 129 -8.88 10.18 -24.66
N GLU A 130 -9.83 11.12 -24.51
CA GLU A 130 -9.63 12.53 -24.85
C GLU A 130 -8.59 13.17 -23.91
N THR A 131 -8.71 12.92 -22.61
CA THR A 131 -7.79 13.42 -21.59
C THR A 131 -6.61 12.48 -21.32
N ARG A 132 -6.58 11.30 -21.94
CA ARG A 132 -5.58 10.24 -21.77
C ARG A 132 -5.51 9.73 -20.32
N VAL A 133 -6.65 9.65 -19.66
CA VAL A 133 -6.77 8.99 -18.35
C VAL A 133 -6.82 7.49 -18.59
N SER A 134 -5.86 6.77 -17.99
CA SER A 134 -5.81 5.31 -18.08
C SER A 134 -6.93 4.68 -17.26
N ALA A 135 -7.51 3.57 -17.74
CA ALA A 135 -8.53 2.82 -17.04
C ALA A 135 -8.00 2.22 -15.73
N CYS A 136 -8.69 2.42 -14.62
CA CYS A 136 -8.30 1.93 -13.29
C CYS A 136 -8.24 0.40 -13.23
N ILE A 137 -9.11 -0.26 -13.99
CA ILE A 137 -9.17 -1.72 -14.12
C ILE A 137 -7.84 -2.36 -14.52
N SER A 138 -6.99 -1.64 -15.27
CA SER A 138 -5.72 -2.16 -15.79
C SER A 138 -4.74 -2.55 -14.68
N CYS A 139 -4.76 -1.86 -13.56
CA CYS A 139 -3.88 -2.11 -12.42
C CYS A 139 -4.65 -2.67 -11.22
N HIS A 140 -5.87 -2.16 -10.97
CA HIS A 140 -6.66 -2.57 -9.81
C HIS A 140 -7.58 -3.76 -10.07
N GLY A 141 -7.66 -4.24 -11.32
CA GLY A 141 -8.44 -5.40 -11.72
C GLY A 141 -9.94 -5.13 -11.86
N PRO A 142 -10.70 -6.07 -12.46
CA PRO A 142 -12.10 -5.85 -12.80
C PRO A 142 -13.04 -5.72 -11.58
N LYS A 143 -12.61 -6.22 -10.45
CA LYS A 143 -13.33 -6.14 -9.15
C LYS A 143 -12.61 -5.24 -8.14
N GLY A 144 -11.69 -4.43 -8.56
CA GLY A 144 -10.94 -3.53 -7.67
C GLY A 144 -10.14 -4.22 -6.57
N LYS A 145 -9.79 -5.50 -6.75
CA LYS A 145 -9.06 -6.27 -5.74
C LYS A 145 -7.58 -5.95 -5.68
N GLY A 146 -7.06 -5.24 -6.68
CA GLY A 146 -5.65 -4.89 -6.75
C GLY A 146 -4.74 -6.08 -7.12
N ASN A 147 -3.45 -5.90 -6.86
CA ASN A 147 -2.43 -6.92 -7.06
C ASN A 147 -1.37 -6.81 -5.94
N PRO A 148 -1.33 -7.74 -4.97
CA PRO A 148 -0.41 -7.67 -3.83
C PRO A 148 1.06 -7.78 -4.25
N ALA A 149 1.38 -8.54 -5.29
CA ALA A 149 2.75 -8.69 -5.77
C ALA A 149 3.30 -7.40 -6.38
N ALA A 150 2.44 -6.63 -7.07
CA ALA A 150 2.77 -5.32 -7.61
C ALA A 150 2.53 -4.18 -6.59
N LYS A 151 2.09 -4.49 -5.37
CA LYS A 151 1.68 -3.54 -4.33
C LYS A 151 0.56 -2.58 -4.79
N TYR A 152 -0.26 -3.00 -5.76
CA TYR A 152 -1.46 -2.28 -6.13
C TYR A 152 -2.56 -2.57 -5.12
N PRO A 153 -3.10 -1.54 -4.44
CA PRO A 153 -4.07 -1.75 -3.38
C PRO A 153 -5.41 -2.27 -3.89
N LYS A 154 -6.09 -3.00 -3.01
CA LYS A 154 -7.52 -3.20 -3.12
C LYS A 154 -8.21 -1.84 -2.94
N ILE A 155 -9.08 -1.48 -3.87
CA ILE A 155 -9.84 -0.22 -3.86
C ILE A 155 -11.36 -0.45 -3.83
N SER A 156 -11.81 -1.69 -4.07
CA SER A 156 -13.23 -2.05 -3.97
C SER A 156 -13.75 -1.91 -2.54
N GLY A 157 -14.91 -1.32 -2.40
CA GLY A 157 -15.56 -1.11 -1.11
C GLY A 157 -14.92 -0.02 -0.24
N GLN A 158 -13.90 0.70 -0.73
CA GLN A 158 -13.31 1.80 0.01
C GLN A 158 -14.27 2.99 0.04
N HIS A 159 -14.28 3.74 1.14
CA HIS A 159 -15.06 4.97 1.26
C HIS A 159 -14.77 5.94 0.11
N ALA A 160 -15.82 6.44 -0.53
CA ALA A 160 -15.70 7.38 -1.64
C ALA A 160 -14.97 8.67 -1.23
N ASP A 161 -15.29 9.24 -0.06
CA ASP A 161 -14.67 10.47 0.43
C ASP A 161 -13.16 10.29 0.68
N TYR A 162 -12.78 9.18 1.34
CA TYR A 162 -11.36 8.88 1.53
C TYR A 162 -10.64 8.68 0.18
N ALA A 163 -11.24 7.91 -0.72
CA ALA A 163 -10.64 7.66 -2.02
C ALA A 163 -10.50 8.95 -2.83
N LEU A 164 -11.53 9.82 -2.82
CA LEU A 164 -11.50 11.14 -3.48
C LEU A 164 -10.36 12.00 -2.92
N LYS A 165 -10.25 12.09 -1.58
CA LYS A 165 -9.13 12.81 -0.95
C LYS A 165 -7.79 12.26 -1.45
N GLN A 166 -7.62 10.94 -1.54
CA GLN A 166 -6.36 10.37 -2.02
C GLN A 166 -6.05 10.74 -3.47
N LEU A 167 -7.05 10.73 -4.36
CA LEU A 167 -6.86 11.17 -5.75
C LEU A 167 -6.48 12.64 -5.81
N GLN A 168 -7.13 13.50 -5.02
CA GLN A 168 -6.80 14.92 -4.92
C GLN A 168 -5.39 15.17 -4.37
N ASP A 169 -4.98 14.42 -3.35
CA ASP A 169 -3.65 14.49 -2.75
C ASP A 169 -2.56 14.07 -3.76
N TYR A 170 -2.81 13.06 -4.60
CA TYR A 170 -1.93 12.73 -5.71
C TYR A 170 -1.88 13.84 -6.76
N LYS A 171 -3.04 14.38 -7.16
CA LYS A 171 -3.16 15.44 -8.18
C LYS A 171 -2.41 16.71 -7.76
N SER A 172 -2.57 17.13 -6.50
CA SER A 172 -1.93 18.31 -5.94
C SER A 172 -0.45 18.10 -5.56
N GLY A 173 0.01 16.85 -5.50
CA GLY A 173 1.37 16.50 -5.08
C GLY A 173 1.59 16.53 -3.56
N VAL A 174 0.54 16.67 -2.76
CA VAL A 174 0.57 16.49 -1.29
C VAL A 174 0.97 15.05 -0.97
N ARG A 175 0.35 14.07 -1.63
CA ARG A 175 0.82 12.70 -1.59
C ARG A 175 1.92 12.52 -2.61
N LYS A 176 3.17 12.51 -2.10
CA LYS A 176 4.37 12.36 -2.91
C LYS A 176 4.49 10.93 -3.43
N PRO A 177 5.17 10.72 -4.58
CA PRO A 177 5.39 9.40 -5.09
C PRO A 177 6.35 8.64 -4.17
N GLU A 178 5.82 7.57 -3.58
CA GLU A 178 6.59 6.47 -3.04
C GLU A 178 6.45 5.32 -4.03
N ASP A 179 7.52 4.77 -4.54
CA ASP A 179 7.50 3.64 -5.47
C ASP A 179 6.45 3.82 -6.62
N ASN A 180 5.34 3.05 -6.56
CA ASN A 180 4.27 3.08 -7.57
C ASN A 180 3.35 4.32 -7.51
N ALA A 181 3.50 5.20 -6.52
CA ALA A 181 2.63 6.37 -6.37
C ALA A 181 2.86 7.44 -7.47
N ALA A 182 4.03 7.45 -8.09
CA ALA A 182 4.27 8.29 -9.28
C ALA A 182 3.29 7.94 -10.40
N MET A 183 3.00 6.65 -10.62
CA MET A 183 2.04 6.17 -11.62
C MET A 183 0.62 6.70 -11.34
N MET A 184 0.18 6.67 -10.08
CA MET A 184 -1.13 7.22 -9.72
C MET A 184 -1.21 8.74 -9.98
N ARG A 185 -0.15 9.48 -9.67
CA ARG A 185 -0.08 10.92 -9.96
C ARG A 185 -0.19 11.20 -11.46
N ASP A 186 0.57 10.47 -12.29
CA ASP A 186 0.57 10.65 -13.75
C ASP A 186 -0.80 10.39 -14.38
N ILE A 187 -1.63 9.55 -13.74
CA ILE A 187 -3.00 9.29 -14.15
C ILE A 187 -3.92 10.42 -13.68
N VAL A 188 -3.91 10.73 -12.37
CA VAL A 188 -4.92 11.61 -11.78
C VAL A 188 -4.74 13.09 -12.12
N VAL A 189 -3.54 13.54 -12.50
CA VAL A 189 -3.32 14.94 -12.95
C VAL A 189 -4.16 15.29 -14.18
N LYS A 190 -4.57 14.28 -14.94
CA LYS A 190 -5.37 14.42 -16.16
C LYS A 190 -6.88 14.34 -15.90
N MET A 191 -7.29 13.91 -14.71
CA MET A 191 -8.69 13.76 -14.36
C MET A 191 -9.31 15.09 -13.97
N SER A 192 -10.57 15.29 -14.35
CA SER A 192 -11.42 16.34 -13.80
C SER A 192 -11.88 15.97 -12.38
N ASP A 193 -12.37 16.96 -11.63
CA ASP A 193 -12.91 16.71 -10.29
C ASP A 193 -14.17 15.85 -10.32
N ASP A 194 -14.99 15.99 -11.38
CA ASP A 194 -16.20 15.19 -11.56
C ASP A 194 -15.85 13.72 -11.89
N GLU A 195 -14.83 13.47 -12.71
CA GLU A 195 -14.33 12.12 -12.97
C GLU A 195 -13.80 11.46 -11.69
N MET A 196 -13.05 12.21 -10.86
CA MET A 196 -12.55 11.70 -9.58
C MET A 196 -13.71 11.36 -8.62
N LYS A 197 -14.71 12.24 -8.49
CA LYS A 197 -15.90 11.97 -7.67
C LYS A 197 -16.68 10.76 -8.17
N ALA A 198 -16.89 10.68 -9.48
CA ALA A 198 -17.67 9.60 -10.09
C ALA A 198 -16.97 8.24 -9.91
N VAL A 199 -15.68 8.15 -10.20
CA VAL A 199 -14.94 6.88 -10.08
C VAL A 199 -14.82 6.42 -8.63
N THR A 200 -14.67 7.33 -7.66
CA THR A 200 -14.61 6.97 -6.24
C THR A 200 -15.95 6.51 -5.70
N ASN A 201 -17.06 7.12 -6.15
CA ASN A 201 -18.41 6.61 -5.89
C ASN A 201 -18.60 5.19 -6.45
N TYR A 202 -18.19 4.95 -7.71
CA TYR A 202 -18.26 3.60 -8.30
C TYR A 202 -17.45 2.58 -7.51
N MET A 203 -16.22 2.92 -7.11
CA MET A 203 -15.33 2.02 -6.34
C MET A 203 -15.92 1.62 -4.98
N GLN A 204 -16.67 2.52 -4.32
CA GLN A 204 -17.31 2.23 -3.03
C GLN A 204 -18.32 1.07 -3.14
N GLY A 205 -19.02 0.94 -4.26
CA GLY A 205 -19.98 -0.14 -4.51
C GLY A 205 -19.41 -1.32 -5.30
N LEU A 206 -18.13 -1.30 -5.66
CA LEU A 206 -17.51 -2.34 -6.46
C LEU A 206 -17.15 -3.58 -5.62
N TYR A 207 -17.43 -4.83 -6.13
CA TYR A 207 -17.18 -6.10 -5.43
C TYR A 207 -16.84 -7.26 -6.39
#